data_5e98391d5066a4ee62f51a0c820fe494
#
_entry.id   5e98391d5066a4ee62f51a0c820fe494
#
_cell.length_a   1.000
_cell.length_b   1.000
_cell.length_c   1.000
_cell.angle_alpha   90.00
_cell.angle_beta   90.00
_cell.angle_gamma   90.00
#
_symmetry.space_group_name_H-M   'P 1'
#
loop_
_entity.id
_entity.type
_entity.pdbx_description
1 polymer ?
#
loop_
_entity_poly.entity_id
_entity_poly.type
_entity_poly.pdbx_seq_one_letter_code
_entity_poly.pdbx_strand_id
1 'polypeptide(L)'
;MKLSSLAVVVSDAKKSAQWYKEKLGLETRSGHGHWITVAPKDSNVEIHLCEEFFPLEPGNTGIAFTVEDAKEEEEILRKRGVEFSRPTTKEDWGTYAMFKDPDGNEFWLIQE
;
A
#
# COMPACT_ATOMS: atom_id res chain seq x y z
N MET A 1 10.06 2.38 22.68
CA MET A 1 10.06 1.71 21.37
C MET A 1 8.77 2.03 20.63
N LYS A 2 8.87 2.36 19.36
CA LYS A 2 7.72 2.79 18.55
C LYS A 2 7.86 2.28 17.12
N LEU A 3 6.84 1.63 16.61
CA LEU A 3 6.83 1.24 15.20
C LEU A 3 6.50 2.48 14.37
N SER A 4 7.45 2.96 13.58
CA SER A 4 7.31 4.22 12.85
C SER A 4 7.16 4.07 11.35
N SER A 5 7.82 3.10 10.74
CA SER A 5 7.70 2.91 9.31
C SER A 5 7.93 1.47 8.89
N LEU A 6 7.38 1.14 7.73
CA LEU A 6 7.53 -0.16 7.09
C LEU A 6 8.01 0.11 5.66
N ALA A 7 9.07 -0.56 5.22
CA ALA A 7 9.61 -0.32 3.90
C ALA A 7 9.00 -1.25 2.85
N VAL A 8 8.74 -0.69 1.67
CA VAL A 8 8.48 -1.48 0.47
C VAL A 8 9.48 -1.04 -0.58
N VAL A 9 9.90 -1.94 -1.44
CA VAL A 9 10.90 -1.62 -2.46
C VAL A 9 10.21 -1.20 -3.74
N VAL A 10 10.63 -0.06 -4.26
CA VAL A 10 10.07 0.50 -5.49
C VAL A 10 11.20 0.89 -6.43
N SER A 11 10.89 1.05 -7.72
CA SER A 11 11.90 1.41 -8.71
C SER A 11 12.18 2.92 -8.72
N ASP A 12 11.16 3.73 -8.46
CA ASP A 12 11.27 5.19 -8.48
C ASP A 12 10.35 5.74 -7.39
N ALA A 13 10.93 6.20 -6.29
CA ALA A 13 10.17 6.63 -5.12
C ALA A 13 9.26 7.82 -5.39
N LYS A 14 9.69 8.77 -6.23
CA LYS A 14 8.86 9.94 -6.54
C LYS A 14 7.63 9.55 -7.37
N LYS A 15 7.82 8.72 -8.39
CA LYS A 15 6.71 8.22 -9.20
C LYS A 15 5.80 7.34 -8.37
N SER A 16 6.37 6.53 -7.50
CA SER A 16 5.62 5.66 -6.61
C SER A 16 4.75 6.48 -5.66
N ALA A 17 5.32 7.53 -5.04
CA ALA A 17 4.56 8.40 -4.14
C ALA A 17 3.36 9.02 -4.87
N GLN A 18 3.55 9.43 -6.11
CA GLN A 18 2.46 9.97 -6.93
C GLN A 18 1.37 8.93 -7.14
N TRP A 19 1.73 7.70 -7.43
CA TRP A 19 0.78 6.60 -7.60
C TRP A 19 -0.03 6.36 -6.32
N TYR A 20 0.67 6.27 -5.16
CA TYR A 20 -0.01 6.04 -3.88
C TYR A 20 -0.98 7.18 -3.56
N LYS A 21 -0.61 8.42 -3.88
CA LYS A 21 -1.47 9.57 -3.68
C LYS A 21 -2.70 9.52 -4.59
N GLU A 22 -2.50 9.31 -5.88
CA GLU A 22 -3.58 9.32 -6.86
C GLU A 22 -4.52 8.13 -6.76
N LYS A 23 -3.97 6.94 -6.52
CA LYS A 23 -4.76 5.71 -6.54
C LYS A 23 -5.34 5.35 -5.17
N LEU A 24 -4.56 5.49 -4.12
CA LEU A 24 -4.97 5.10 -2.78
C LEU A 24 -5.36 6.28 -1.88
N GLY A 25 -5.09 7.50 -2.31
CA GLY A 25 -5.39 8.67 -1.50
C GLY A 25 -4.46 8.87 -0.32
N LEU A 26 -3.27 8.29 -0.36
CA LEU A 26 -2.30 8.46 0.72
C LEU A 26 -1.58 9.80 0.58
N GLU A 27 -1.18 10.37 1.71
CA GLU A 27 -0.43 11.62 1.69
C GLU A 27 1.06 11.36 1.87
N THR A 28 1.88 12.20 1.24
CA THR A 28 3.33 12.14 1.41
C THR A 28 3.67 12.81 2.73
N ARG A 29 4.38 12.06 3.61
CA ARG A 29 4.75 12.54 4.94
C ARG A 29 6.17 13.08 4.97
N SER A 30 7.09 12.43 4.27
CA SER A 30 8.47 12.86 4.14
C SER A 30 8.85 12.77 2.67
N GLY A 31 9.65 13.73 2.19
CA GLY A 31 10.01 13.78 0.78
C GLY A 31 11.39 14.36 0.53
N HIS A 32 12.37 13.99 1.35
CA HIS A 32 13.74 14.49 1.22
C HIS A 32 14.68 13.44 0.65
N GLY A 33 15.26 13.74 -0.53
CA GLY A 33 16.22 12.86 -1.17
C GLY A 33 15.66 11.46 -1.41
N HIS A 34 16.31 10.46 -0.84
CA HIS A 34 15.89 9.07 -0.97
C HIS A 34 14.88 8.64 0.12
N TRP A 35 14.55 9.53 1.05
CA TRP A 35 13.64 9.20 2.13
C TRP A 35 12.25 9.76 1.82
N ILE A 36 11.43 8.95 1.14
CA ILE A 36 10.06 9.33 0.81
C ILE A 36 9.11 8.37 1.51
N THR A 37 8.17 8.92 2.28
CA THR A 37 7.17 8.13 2.99
C THR A 37 5.77 8.59 2.62
N VAL A 38 4.83 7.65 2.65
CA VAL A 38 3.41 7.93 2.44
C VAL A 38 2.61 7.24 3.54
N ALA A 39 1.44 7.77 3.84
CA ALA A 39 0.57 7.18 4.83
C ALA A 39 -0.87 7.65 4.66
N PRO A 40 -1.87 6.87 5.13
CA PRO A 40 -3.23 7.36 5.25
C PRO A 40 -3.25 8.57 6.19
N LYS A 41 -4.17 9.48 5.97
CA LYS A 41 -4.26 10.74 6.71
C LYS A 41 -4.19 10.57 8.23
N ASP A 42 -4.86 9.56 8.77
CA ASP A 42 -4.96 9.36 10.20
C ASP A 42 -4.01 8.31 10.76
N SER A 43 -3.03 7.87 9.96
CA SER A 43 -2.10 6.83 10.39
C SER A 43 -0.87 7.40 11.08
N ASN A 44 -0.40 6.69 12.12
CA ASN A 44 0.84 7.02 12.80
C ASN A 44 2.03 6.22 12.27
N VAL A 45 1.76 5.26 11.37
CA VAL A 45 2.78 4.43 10.75
C VAL A 45 2.88 4.82 9.28
N GLU A 46 4.10 4.96 8.79
CA GLU A 46 4.38 5.39 7.41
C GLU A 46 4.93 4.24 6.59
N ILE A 47 4.66 4.28 5.30
CA ILE A 47 5.27 3.36 4.35
C ILE A 47 6.45 4.08 3.72
N HIS A 48 7.65 3.55 3.93
CA HIS A 48 8.86 4.08 3.30
C HIS A 48 9.01 3.46 1.91
N LEU A 49 8.95 4.31 0.89
CA LEU A 49 9.12 3.89 -0.51
C LEU A 49 10.62 3.85 -0.79
N CYS A 50 11.19 2.66 -0.65
CA CYS A 50 12.64 2.44 -0.67
C CYS A 50 13.10 2.02 -2.07
N GLU A 51 13.95 2.85 -2.70
CA GLU A 51 14.56 2.45 -3.97
C GLU A 51 15.66 1.45 -3.67
N GLU A 52 15.69 0.37 -4.43
CA GLU A 52 16.62 -0.76 -4.30
C GLU A 52 17.66 -0.68 -3.18
N PHE A 53 17.43 -1.39 -2.09
CA PHE A 53 18.37 -1.45 -0.98
C PHE A 53 18.52 -2.89 -0.53
N PHE A 54 19.52 -3.58 -1.10
CA PHE A 54 19.81 -4.96 -0.74
C PHE A 54 19.90 -5.13 0.79
N PRO A 55 19.27 -6.17 1.39
CA PRO A 55 18.64 -7.33 0.75
C PRO A 55 17.13 -7.19 0.50
N LEU A 56 16.59 -5.99 0.61
CA LEU A 56 15.16 -5.75 0.38
C LEU A 56 14.81 -5.87 -1.10
N GLU A 57 13.64 -6.44 -1.39
CA GLU A 57 13.14 -6.57 -2.76
C GLU A 57 11.62 -6.44 -2.79
N PRO A 58 11.02 -6.09 -3.95
CA PRO A 58 9.55 -6.00 -4.05
C PRO A 58 8.88 -7.34 -3.80
N GLY A 59 7.65 -7.33 -3.29
CA GLY A 59 6.94 -8.57 -3.11
C GLY A 59 5.74 -8.47 -2.18
N ASN A 60 5.38 -9.60 -1.61
CA ASN A 60 4.27 -9.70 -0.66
C ASN A 60 4.70 -9.06 0.66
N THR A 61 4.04 -7.97 1.01
CA THR A 61 4.47 -7.15 2.15
C THR A 61 3.86 -7.57 3.48
N GLY A 62 2.69 -8.21 3.45
CA GLY A 62 1.93 -8.45 4.67
C GLY A 62 1.29 -7.19 5.25
N ILE A 63 1.41 -6.06 4.58
CA ILE A 63 0.82 -4.80 5.03
C ILE A 63 -0.66 -4.78 4.69
N ALA A 64 -1.49 -4.45 5.65
CA ALA A 64 -2.93 -4.39 5.48
C ALA A 64 -3.49 -2.98 5.66
N PHE A 65 -4.41 -2.63 4.79
CA PHE A 65 -5.24 -1.44 4.95
C PHE A 65 -6.63 -1.90 5.37
N THR A 66 -7.18 -1.31 6.40
CA THR A 66 -8.51 -1.66 6.90
C THR A 66 -9.55 -0.70 6.33
N VAL A 67 -10.65 -1.25 5.83
CA VAL A 67 -11.75 -0.48 5.26
C VAL A 67 -13.09 -0.99 5.78
N GLU A 68 -14.14 -0.20 5.64
CA GLU A 68 -15.47 -0.61 6.08
C GLU A 68 -16.09 -1.66 5.18
N ASP A 69 -15.92 -1.53 3.87
CA ASP A 69 -16.50 -2.43 2.86
C ASP A 69 -15.44 -2.76 1.82
N ALA A 70 -14.87 -3.95 1.92
CA ALA A 70 -13.77 -4.36 1.03
C ALA A 70 -14.20 -4.44 -0.43
N LYS A 71 -15.40 -4.93 -0.70
CA LYS A 71 -15.88 -5.06 -2.08
C LYS A 71 -16.09 -3.71 -2.74
N GLU A 72 -16.68 -2.77 -2.01
CA GLU A 72 -16.87 -1.41 -2.51
C GLU A 72 -15.52 -0.75 -2.79
N GLU A 73 -14.57 -0.89 -1.87
CA GLU A 73 -13.24 -0.32 -2.05
C GLU A 73 -12.51 -0.97 -3.22
N GLU A 74 -12.66 -2.27 -3.40
CA GLU A 74 -12.09 -2.95 -4.56
C GLU A 74 -12.62 -2.35 -5.85
N GLU A 75 -13.93 -2.11 -5.94
CA GLU A 75 -14.54 -1.53 -7.14
C GLU A 75 -14.01 -0.13 -7.41
N ILE A 76 -13.88 0.68 -6.37
CA ILE A 76 -13.32 2.03 -6.48
C ILE A 76 -11.89 2.00 -6.98
N LEU A 77 -11.06 1.15 -6.38
CA LEU A 77 -9.64 1.06 -6.73
C LEU A 77 -9.45 0.48 -8.14
N ARG A 78 -10.25 -0.51 -8.54
CA ARG A 78 -10.19 -1.03 -9.90
C ARG A 78 -10.52 0.02 -10.95
N LYS A 79 -11.47 0.90 -10.66
CA LYS A 79 -11.80 2.01 -11.57
C LYS A 79 -10.65 3.00 -11.70
N ARG A 80 -9.80 3.09 -10.68
CA ARG A 80 -8.61 3.93 -10.71
C ARG A 80 -7.42 3.23 -11.36
N GLY A 81 -7.58 1.99 -11.78
CA GLY A 81 -6.53 1.24 -12.46
C GLY A 81 -5.64 0.42 -11.53
N VAL A 82 -6.05 0.20 -10.28
CA VAL A 82 -5.29 -0.65 -9.37
C VAL A 82 -5.51 -2.11 -9.73
N GLU A 83 -4.41 -2.87 -9.83
CA GLU A 83 -4.47 -4.30 -10.12
C GLU A 83 -4.69 -5.10 -8.83
N PHE A 84 -5.66 -6.01 -8.85
CA PHE A 84 -5.94 -6.90 -7.73
C PHE A 84 -5.43 -8.29 -8.04
N SER A 85 -4.64 -8.85 -7.13
CA SER A 85 -4.18 -10.24 -7.23
C SER A 85 -5.19 -11.21 -6.65
N ARG A 86 -6.11 -10.72 -5.80
CA ARG A 86 -7.20 -11.51 -5.26
C ARG A 86 -8.43 -10.62 -5.08
N PRO A 87 -9.56 -11.00 -5.67
CA PRO A 87 -10.80 -10.24 -5.47
C PRO A 87 -11.29 -10.41 -4.04
N THR A 88 -12.22 -9.54 -3.63
CA THR A 88 -12.82 -9.63 -2.30
C THR A 88 -13.34 -11.04 -2.07
N THR A 89 -12.86 -11.67 -1.00
CA THR A 89 -13.12 -13.06 -0.64
C THR A 89 -13.50 -13.13 0.82
N LYS A 90 -14.52 -13.92 1.14
CA LYS A 90 -14.95 -14.13 2.52
C LYS A 90 -14.36 -15.43 3.03
N GLU A 91 -13.62 -15.34 4.12
CA GLU A 91 -13.07 -16.49 4.82
C GLU A 91 -13.65 -16.57 6.22
N ASP A 92 -13.39 -17.67 6.94
CA ASP A 92 -13.92 -17.84 8.30
C ASP A 92 -13.45 -16.71 9.25
N TRP A 93 -12.25 -16.18 9.02
CA TRP A 93 -11.68 -15.13 9.86
C TRP A 93 -12.06 -13.71 9.42
N GLY A 94 -12.63 -13.54 8.24
CA GLY A 94 -13.03 -12.22 7.76
C GLY A 94 -13.08 -12.10 6.25
N THR A 95 -13.31 -10.88 5.80
CA THR A 95 -13.42 -10.55 4.37
C THR A 95 -12.21 -9.70 3.97
N TYR A 96 -11.58 -10.06 2.86
CA TYR A 96 -10.36 -9.38 2.42
C TYR A 96 -10.20 -9.42 0.90
N ALA A 97 -9.30 -8.60 0.40
CA ALA A 97 -8.86 -8.61 -0.98
C ALA A 97 -7.36 -8.31 -0.99
N MET A 98 -6.70 -8.52 -2.12
CA MET A 98 -5.28 -8.20 -2.25
C MET A 98 -5.04 -7.44 -3.53
N PHE A 99 -4.21 -6.41 -3.46
CA PHE A 99 -3.87 -5.57 -4.62
C PHE A 99 -2.38 -5.31 -4.70
N LYS A 100 -1.94 -4.85 -5.86
CA LYS A 100 -0.53 -4.62 -6.12
C LYS A 100 -0.27 -3.17 -6.51
N ASP A 101 0.92 -2.69 -6.14
CA ASP A 101 1.42 -1.43 -6.66
C ASP A 101 2.12 -1.68 -8.00
N PRO A 102 2.62 -0.63 -8.69
CA PRO A 102 3.28 -0.81 -9.99
C PRO A 102 4.56 -1.65 -9.96
N ASP A 103 5.20 -1.76 -8.80
CA ASP A 103 6.42 -2.55 -8.64
C ASP A 103 6.15 -3.99 -8.20
N GLY A 104 4.88 -4.37 -8.09
CA GLY A 104 4.50 -5.71 -7.70
C GLY A 104 4.45 -5.94 -6.20
N ASN A 105 4.56 -4.89 -5.39
CA ASN A 105 4.36 -5.01 -3.95
C ASN A 105 2.90 -5.30 -3.69
N GLU A 106 2.63 -6.35 -2.91
CA GLU A 106 1.28 -6.83 -2.67
C GLU A 106 0.78 -6.44 -1.29
N PHE A 107 -0.42 -5.91 -1.23
CA PHE A 107 -1.04 -5.42 0.00
C PHE A 107 -2.36 -6.11 0.25
N TRP A 108 -2.76 -6.14 1.52
CA TRP A 108 -4.05 -6.68 1.92
C TRP A 108 -5.04 -5.53 2.15
N LEU A 109 -6.28 -5.76 1.73
CA LEU A 109 -7.40 -4.88 2.01
C LEU A 109 -8.33 -5.67 2.91
N ILE A 110 -8.45 -5.28 4.17
CA ILE A 110 -9.19 -6.05 5.15
C ILE A 110 -10.44 -5.29 5.60
N GLN A 111 -11.58 -5.96 5.57
CA GLN A 111 -12.83 -5.38 6.04
C GLN A 111 -12.93 -5.43 7.55
N GLU A 112 -13.34 -4.33 8.13
CA GLU A 112 -13.60 -4.24 9.57
C GLU A 112 -14.70 -5.18 10.04
#